data_1c9f4d1d9dc2c1194c6bc3602d6b79ca
#
_entry.id   1c9f4d1d9dc2c1194c6bc3602d6b79ca
#
_cell.length_a   1.000
_cell.length_b   1.000
_cell.length_c   1.000
_cell.angle_alpha   90.00
_cell.angle_beta   90.00
_cell.angle_gamma   90.00
#
_symmetry.space_group_name_H-M   'P 1'
#
loop_
_entity.id
_entity.type
_entity.pdbx_description
1 polymer ?
#
loop_
_entity_poly.entity_id
_entity_poly.type
_entity_poly.pdbx_seq_one_letter_code
_entity_poly.pdbx_strand_id
1 'polypeptide(L)'
;LIEKNSYPKHKVCGEYVSNEVIPYLNFLGIDPIKEGAKKISKVEISTIKGNLITGELPMGGFGMSRFFLDNLLLEKATSNGVKVLKDSVTSISYKKGIFLVMTKNSRSYESKITIGAFGKRSELDQKMKRNFIQNKSPYLAVKIHVKGDFPDNMIGLHNFKGGYCGVSKVENNSINLCYITNYKSFKKFKNISNFQKKVVYQNKHLKKIFEESTPVFEKPLTISQISFET
;
A
#
# COMPACT_ATOMS: atom_id res chain seq x y z
N LEU A 1 1.84 13.01 -17.22
CA LEU A 1 1.47 11.81 -16.47
C LEU A 1 0.18 11.22 -17.05
N ILE A 2 0.19 9.91 -17.35
CA ILE A 2 -1.02 9.19 -17.79
C ILE A 2 -1.40 8.22 -16.67
N GLU A 3 -2.61 8.37 -16.11
CA GLU A 3 -3.11 7.54 -15.01
C GLU A 3 -4.56 7.13 -15.28
N LYS A 4 -4.83 5.83 -15.19
CA LYS A 4 -6.15 5.26 -15.45
C LYS A 4 -7.17 5.47 -14.35
N ASN A 5 -6.68 5.58 -13.11
CA ASN A 5 -7.53 5.71 -11.93
C ASN A 5 -7.76 7.19 -11.59
N SER A 6 -8.84 7.46 -10.89
CA SER A 6 -9.03 8.73 -10.21
C SER A 6 -8.39 8.69 -8.82
N TYR A 7 -7.92 9.80 -8.35
CA TYR A 7 -7.49 10.02 -6.97
C TYR A 7 -8.49 10.93 -6.25
N PRO A 8 -8.58 10.84 -4.93
CA PRO A 8 -7.86 9.90 -4.06
C PRO A 8 -8.37 8.45 -4.15
N LYS A 9 -7.49 7.48 -3.83
CA LYS A 9 -7.82 6.05 -3.92
C LYS A 9 -7.07 5.23 -2.85
N HIS A 10 -7.79 4.39 -2.13
CA HIS A 10 -7.17 3.41 -1.24
C HIS A 10 -6.41 2.33 -2.01
N LYS A 11 -5.26 1.94 -1.48
CA LYS A 11 -4.42 0.84 -1.99
C LYS A 11 -4.08 -0.10 -0.84
N VAL A 12 -3.85 -1.38 -1.14
CA VAL A 12 -3.34 -2.33 -0.16
C VAL A 12 -1.89 -1.99 0.15
N CYS A 13 -1.65 -1.52 1.37
CA CYS A 13 -0.34 -1.05 1.84
C CYS A 13 -0.34 -1.04 3.37
N GLY A 14 0.84 -1.24 3.98
CA GLY A 14 1.05 -1.09 5.42
C GLY A 14 1.00 0.35 5.91
N GLU A 15 1.12 1.32 5.01
CA GLU A 15 0.99 2.77 5.26
C GLU A 15 1.90 3.33 6.35
N TYR A 16 2.98 2.61 6.65
CA TYR A 16 4.14 3.12 7.36
C TYR A 16 5.18 3.57 6.35
N VAL A 17 5.71 4.76 6.54
CA VAL A 17 6.75 5.35 5.69
C VAL A 17 7.94 5.73 6.57
N SER A 18 9.14 5.26 6.21
CA SER A 18 10.37 5.61 6.93
C SER A 18 10.70 7.10 6.79
N ASN A 19 11.26 7.69 7.85
CA ASN A 19 11.70 9.07 7.84
C ASN A 19 12.84 9.36 6.83
N GLU A 20 13.44 8.35 6.24
CA GLU A 20 14.42 8.51 5.15
C GLU A 20 13.90 9.35 4.00
N VAL A 21 12.58 9.33 3.76
CA VAL A 21 11.95 10.06 2.65
C VAL A 21 11.71 11.55 2.98
N ILE A 22 11.78 11.94 4.26
CA ILE A 22 11.45 13.31 4.70
C ILE A 22 12.26 14.40 3.96
N PRO A 23 13.59 14.26 3.78
CA PRO A 23 14.34 15.28 3.02
C PRO A 23 13.81 15.48 1.60
N TYR A 24 13.41 14.39 0.94
CA TYR A 24 12.85 14.48 -0.40
C TYR A 24 11.44 15.05 -0.42
N LEU A 25 10.58 14.71 0.53
CA LEU A 25 9.25 15.30 0.65
C LEU A 25 9.34 16.81 0.94
N ASN A 26 10.25 17.22 1.83
CA ASN A 26 10.51 18.63 2.10
C ASN A 26 11.02 19.38 0.85
N PHE A 27 11.90 18.77 0.06
CA PHE A 27 12.33 19.32 -1.23
C PHE A 27 11.13 19.53 -2.17
N LEU A 28 10.14 18.64 -2.16
CA LEU A 28 8.90 18.81 -2.89
C LEU A 28 7.94 19.84 -2.24
N GLY A 29 8.30 20.39 -1.08
CA GLY A 29 7.44 21.30 -0.31
C GLY A 29 6.28 20.59 0.38
N ILE A 30 6.48 19.33 0.78
CA ILE A 30 5.50 18.51 1.50
C ILE A 30 6.05 18.17 2.88
N ASP A 31 5.35 18.60 3.93
CA ASP A 31 5.61 18.18 5.31
C ASP A 31 4.51 17.20 5.75
N PRO A 32 4.77 15.89 5.78
CA PRO A 32 3.71 14.91 6.07
C PRO A 32 3.05 15.12 7.43
N ILE A 33 3.78 15.61 8.42
CA ILE A 33 3.24 15.83 9.76
C ILE A 33 2.24 16.99 9.77
N LYS A 34 2.56 18.08 9.09
CA LYS A 34 1.62 19.20 8.92
C LYS A 34 0.39 18.79 8.13
N GLU A 35 0.54 17.85 7.21
CA GLU A 35 -0.54 17.26 6.43
C GLU A 35 -1.34 16.18 7.20
N GLY A 36 -1.06 15.97 8.49
CA GLY A 36 -1.83 15.11 9.37
C GLY A 36 -1.32 13.69 9.55
N ALA A 37 -0.14 13.36 9.01
CA ALA A 37 0.49 12.06 9.27
C ALA A 37 0.80 11.86 10.75
N LYS A 38 0.71 10.63 11.23
CA LYS A 38 1.04 10.26 12.60
C LYS A 38 2.51 9.90 12.72
N LYS A 39 3.25 10.63 13.57
CA LYS A 39 4.66 10.33 13.85
C LYS A 39 4.78 8.99 14.57
N ILE A 40 5.64 8.10 14.07
CA ILE A 40 5.88 6.77 14.64
C ILE A 40 7.34 6.68 15.06
N SER A 41 7.57 6.40 16.34
CA SER A 41 8.90 6.28 16.95
C SER A 41 9.09 4.97 17.70
N LYS A 42 8.03 4.17 17.86
CA LYS A 42 8.05 2.91 18.62
C LYS A 42 7.52 1.77 17.78
N VAL A 43 8.01 0.58 18.11
CA VAL A 43 7.52 -0.67 17.55
C VAL A 43 7.09 -1.62 18.65
N GLU A 44 6.00 -2.34 18.43
CA GLU A 44 5.67 -3.54 19.19
C GLU A 44 5.60 -4.75 18.27
N ILE A 45 6.13 -5.86 18.71
CA ILE A 45 6.13 -7.12 17.96
C ILE A 45 5.56 -8.21 18.86
N SER A 46 4.53 -8.91 18.37
CA SER A 46 4.00 -10.05 19.10
C SER A 46 4.21 -11.37 18.36
N THR A 47 4.46 -12.42 19.13
CA THR A 47 4.49 -13.80 18.63
C THR A 47 3.07 -14.30 18.40
N ILE A 48 2.93 -15.46 17.72
CA ILE A 48 1.63 -16.14 17.54
C ILE A 48 0.94 -16.42 18.88
N LYS A 49 1.71 -16.74 19.93
CA LYS A 49 1.18 -17.00 21.29
C LYS A 49 0.84 -15.73 22.06
N GLY A 50 1.09 -14.55 21.46
CA GLY A 50 0.78 -13.25 22.06
C GLY A 50 1.83 -12.74 23.05
N ASN A 51 3.04 -13.31 23.11
CA ASN A 51 4.14 -12.68 23.81
C ASN A 51 4.53 -11.40 23.07
N LEU A 52 4.67 -10.30 23.77
CA LEU A 52 4.89 -8.97 23.23
C LEU A 52 6.25 -8.43 23.66
N ILE A 53 6.95 -7.82 22.73
CA ILE A 53 8.12 -6.98 22.98
C ILE A 53 7.88 -5.60 22.37
N THR A 54 8.44 -4.58 22.99
CA THR A 54 8.40 -3.19 22.51
C THR A 54 9.81 -2.66 22.38
N GLY A 55 9.99 -1.71 21.46
CA GLY A 55 11.27 -1.06 21.24
C GLY A 55 11.12 0.31 20.62
N GLU A 56 12.20 1.07 20.63
CA GLU A 56 12.30 2.34 19.91
C GLU A 56 12.68 2.06 18.46
N LEU A 57 12.23 2.94 17.57
CA LEU A 57 12.66 3.02 16.17
C LEU A 57 13.57 4.25 16.04
N PRO A 58 14.89 4.11 16.03
CA PRO A 58 15.82 5.25 16.08
C PRO A 58 15.61 6.23 14.92
N MET A 59 15.40 5.72 13.72
CA MET A 59 15.07 6.55 12.55
C MET A 59 13.61 7.01 12.58
N GLY A 60 12.72 6.19 13.11
CA GLY A 60 11.29 6.44 13.09
C GLY A 60 10.68 6.44 11.71
N GLY A 61 9.45 6.87 11.66
CA GLY A 61 8.66 6.99 10.45
C GLY A 61 7.36 7.74 10.70
N PHE A 62 6.46 7.65 9.76
CA PHE A 62 5.12 8.20 9.92
C PHE A 62 4.06 7.28 9.29
N GLY A 63 2.87 7.34 9.84
CA GLY A 63 1.68 6.69 9.30
C GLY A 63 0.86 7.68 8.47
N MET A 64 0.67 7.35 7.21
CA MET A 64 -0.17 8.14 6.30
C MET A 64 -0.79 7.23 5.26
N SER A 65 -2.10 7.36 5.04
CA SER A 65 -2.78 6.51 4.08
C SER A 65 -2.31 6.76 2.64
N ARG A 66 -2.32 5.72 1.82
CA ARG A 66 -2.09 5.87 0.37
C ARG A 66 -3.20 6.67 -0.30
N PHE A 67 -4.38 6.71 0.31
CA PHE A 67 -5.48 7.56 -0.13
C PHE A 67 -5.07 9.04 -0.07
N PHE A 68 -4.46 9.46 1.03
CA PHE A 68 -4.07 10.83 1.25
C PHE A 68 -2.72 11.16 0.60
N LEU A 69 -1.68 10.35 0.84
CA LEU A 69 -0.33 10.60 0.34
C LEU A 69 -0.26 10.65 -1.19
N ASP A 70 -0.91 9.68 -1.88
CA ASP A 70 -0.89 9.64 -3.34
C ASP A 70 -1.63 10.86 -3.94
N ASN A 71 -2.72 11.30 -3.30
CA ASN A 71 -3.46 12.49 -3.71
C ASN A 71 -2.65 13.77 -3.52
N LEU A 72 -2.01 13.92 -2.36
CA LEU A 72 -1.14 15.05 -2.05
C LEU A 72 0.03 15.17 -3.07
N LEU A 73 0.65 14.05 -3.41
CA LEU A 73 1.69 14.02 -4.45
C LEU A 73 1.15 14.38 -5.84
N LEU A 74 -0.07 13.96 -6.18
CA LEU A 74 -0.71 14.31 -7.43
C LEU A 74 -1.04 15.81 -7.50
N GLU A 75 -1.60 16.37 -6.44
CA GLU A 75 -1.88 17.79 -6.33
C GLU A 75 -0.60 18.63 -6.47
N LYS A 76 0.47 18.20 -5.79
CA LYS A 76 1.78 18.84 -5.88
C LYS A 76 2.37 18.77 -7.29
N ALA A 77 2.28 17.63 -7.95
CA ALA A 77 2.72 17.49 -9.33
C ALA A 77 1.93 18.41 -10.26
N THR A 78 0.61 18.48 -10.10
CA THR A 78 -0.27 19.32 -10.92
C THR A 78 0.03 20.81 -10.70
N SER A 79 0.21 21.24 -9.45
CA SER A 79 0.58 22.64 -9.13
C SER A 79 1.94 23.04 -9.70
N ASN A 80 2.84 22.08 -9.90
CA ASN A 80 4.13 22.27 -10.55
C ASN A 80 4.06 22.12 -12.10
N GLY A 81 2.85 22.15 -12.69
CA GLY A 81 2.65 22.19 -14.14
C GLY A 81 2.63 20.80 -14.82
N VAL A 82 2.63 19.70 -14.08
CA VAL A 82 2.50 18.37 -14.68
C VAL A 82 1.09 18.18 -15.25
N LYS A 83 0.99 17.97 -16.55
CA LYS A 83 -0.29 17.62 -17.20
C LYS A 83 -0.67 16.19 -16.83
N VAL A 84 -1.83 16.01 -16.21
CA VAL A 84 -2.36 14.71 -15.81
C VAL A 84 -3.48 14.31 -16.75
N LEU A 85 -3.31 13.18 -17.43
CA LEU A 85 -4.27 12.65 -18.39
C LEU A 85 -4.92 11.41 -17.81
N LYS A 86 -6.25 11.44 -17.69
CA LYS A 86 -7.02 10.26 -17.25
C LYS A 86 -7.24 9.34 -18.43
N ASP A 87 -6.34 8.39 -18.60
CA ASP A 87 -6.38 7.40 -19.68
C ASP A 87 -5.54 6.16 -19.30
N SER A 88 -5.65 5.09 -20.06
CA SER A 88 -4.87 3.87 -19.90
C SER A 88 -3.90 3.71 -21.05
N VAL A 89 -2.61 3.53 -20.75
CA VAL A 89 -1.62 3.20 -21.77
C VAL A 89 -1.84 1.76 -22.24
N THR A 90 -1.93 1.57 -23.54
CA THR A 90 -2.17 0.26 -24.16
C THR A 90 -0.93 -0.33 -24.82
N SER A 91 0.00 0.52 -25.28
CA SER A 91 1.29 0.07 -25.81
C SER A 91 2.35 1.16 -25.70
N ILE A 92 3.60 0.72 -25.63
CA ILE A 92 4.79 1.57 -25.67
C ILE A 92 5.73 0.93 -26.69
N SER A 93 6.21 1.70 -27.64
CA SER A 93 7.24 1.29 -28.58
C SER A 93 8.36 2.33 -28.66
N TYR A 94 9.56 1.88 -29.04
CA TYR A 94 10.72 2.76 -29.18
C TYR A 94 11.29 2.60 -30.59
N LYS A 95 11.41 3.71 -31.32
CA LYS A 95 11.94 3.73 -32.67
C LYS A 95 12.66 5.05 -32.94
N LYS A 96 13.84 4.99 -33.53
CA LYS A 96 14.64 6.17 -33.93
C LYS A 96 14.82 7.21 -32.79
N GLY A 97 15.09 6.77 -31.57
CA GLY A 97 15.33 7.66 -30.42
C GLY A 97 14.08 8.23 -29.74
N ILE A 98 12.89 7.85 -30.18
CA ILE A 98 11.62 8.36 -29.67
C ILE A 98 10.75 7.20 -29.15
N PHE A 99 10.14 7.40 -28.01
CA PHE A 99 9.08 6.56 -27.49
C PHE A 99 7.72 7.02 -28.05
N LEU A 100 6.95 6.07 -28.55
CA LEU A 100 5.56 6.26 -28.92
C LEU A 100 4.68 5.52 -27.89
N VAL A 101 3.84 6.28 -27.20
CA VAL A 101 2.93 5.78 -26.16
C VAL A 101 1.49 5.89 -26.68
N MET A 102 0.81 4.75 -26.80
CA MET A 102 -0.59 4.69 -27.23
C MET A 102 -1.52 4.51 -26.05
N THR A 103 -2.68 5.13 -26.07
CA THR A 103 -3.70 5.03 -25.04
C THR A 103 -4.99 4.38 -25.52
N LYS A 104 -5.83 3.98 -24.56
CA LYS A 104 -7.13 3.34 -24.83
C LYS A 104 -8.07 4.25 -25.62
N ASN A 105 -8.02 5.56 -25.41
CA ASN A 105 -8.83 6.54 -26.12
C ASN A 105 -8.22 6.93 -27.49
N SER A 106 -7.39 6.05 -28.08
CA SER A 106 -6.77 6.22 -29.41
C SER A 106 -5.90 7.47 -29.54
N ARG A 107 -5.35 7.97 -28.42
CA ARG A 107 -4.38 9.07 -28.43
C ARG A 107 -2.97 8.52 -28.47
N SER A 108 -2.09 9.23 -29.16
CA SER A 108 -0.66 8.93 -29.20
C SER A 108 0.15 10.08 -28.63
N TYR A 109 1.24 9.72 -27.93
CA TYR A 109 2.16 10.67 -27.35
C TYR A 109 3.60 10.25 -27.68
N GLU A 110 4.41 11.20 -28.08
CA GLU A 110 5.83 11.01 -28.36
C GLU A 110 6.67 11.63 -27.26
N SER A 111 7.77 10.97 -26.89
CA SER A 111 8.71 11.49 -25.92
C SER A 111 10.10 10.91 -26.10
N LYS A 112 11.14 11.67 -25.70
CA LYS A 112 12.53 11.19 -25.64
C LYS A 112 12.74 10.19 -24.51
N ILE A 113 11.98 10.35 -23.40
CA ILE A 113 12.07 9.49 -22.21
C ILE A 113 10.65 9.12 -21.79
N THR A 114 10.45 7.84 -21.50
CA THR A 114 9.19 7.34 -20.93
C THR A 114 9.50 6.53 -19.67
N ILE A 115 8.83 6.89 -18.56
CA ILE A 115 8.99 6.21 -17.27
C ILE A 115 7.77 5.32 -17.01
N GLY A 116 8.00 4.01 -16.89
CA GLY A 116 6.96 3.05 -16.59
C GLY A 116 6.75 2.90 -15.06
N ALA A 117 5.76 3.61 -14.52
CA ALA A 117 5.40 3.56 -13.09
C ALA A 117 4.03 2.89 -12.85
N PHE A 118 3.63 1.96 -13.70
CA PHE A 118 2.29 1.35 -13.77
C PHE A 118 2.06 0.20 -12.77
N GLY A 119 3.04 -0.10 -11.91
CA GLY A 119 2.96 -1.15 -10.88
C GLY A 119 3.03 -2.57 -11.47
N LYS A 120 2.79 -3.58 -10.62
CA LYS A 120 3.08 -4.99 -10.93
C LYS A 120 1.93 -5.80 -11.59
N ARG A 121 0.84 -5.18 -11.97
CA ARG A 121 -0.30 -5.84 -12.64
C ARG A 121 -0.69 -5.12 -13.92
N SER A 122 0.29 -4.75 -14.72
CA SER A 122 0.04 -4.07 -15.97
C SER A 122 0.01 -5.06 -17.14
N GLU A 123 -0.95 -4.88 -18.04
CA GLU A 123 -0.96 -5.57 -19.34
C GLU A 123 0.27 -5.21 -20.18
N LEU A 124 0.89 -4.06 -19.92
CA LEU A 124 2.12 -3.64 -20.59
C LEU A 124 3.27 -4.62 -20.33
N ASP A 125 3.39 -5.13 -19.11
CA ASP A 125 4.41 -6.11 -18.77
C ASP A 125 4.23 -7.41 -19.57
N GLN A 126 2.99 -7.84 -19.77
CA GLN A 126 2.67 -9.01 -20.60
C GLN A 126 3.04 -8.75 -22.07
N LYS A 127 2.67 -7.58 -22.60
CA LYS A 127 3.00 -7.18 -23.98
C LYS A 127 4.51 -7.03 -24.22
N MET A 128 5.23 -6.58 -23.20
CA MET A 128 6.70 -6.49 -23.19
C MET A 128 7.39 -7.82 -22.89
N LYS A 129 6.63 -8.91 -22.70
CA LYS A 129 7.10 -10.27 -22.42
C LYS A 129 8.07 -10.34 -21.22
N ARG A 130 7.78 -9.58 -20.16
CA ARG A 130 8.60 -9.58 -18.94
C ARG A 130 8.43 -10.87 -18.17
N ASN A 131 9.52 -11.58 -17.91
CA ASN A 131 9.50 -12.94 -17.34
C ASN A 131 8.89 -13.01 -15.94
N PHE A 132 9.05 -11.98 -15.12
CA PHE A 132 8.53 -11.97 -13.74
C PHE A 132 7.00 -12.12 -13.63
N ILE A 133 6.24 -11.82 -14.71
CA ILE A 133 4.78 -11.98 -14.72
C ILE A 133 4.34 -13.44 -14.54
N GLN A 134 5.17 -14.38 -14.95
CA GLN A 134 4.88 -15.81 -14.83
C GLN A 134 5.02 -16.29 -13.37
N ASN A 135 5.79 -15.59 -12.55
CA ASN A 135 6.07 -15.93 -11.17
C ASN A 135 4.99 -15.38 -10.24
N LYS A 136 4.06 -16.23 -9.82
CA LYS A 136 3.00 -15.86 -8.89
C LYS A 136 3.51 -15.94 -7.46
N SER A 137 3.51 -14.82 -6.76
CA SER A 137 3.77 -14.79 -5.32
C SER A 137 2.76 -15.68 -4.57
N PRO A 138 3.21 -16.44 -3.57
CA PRO A 138 2.33 -17.28 -2.76
C PRO A 138 1.50 -16.50 -1.74
N TYR A 139 1.48 -15.17 -1.77
CA TYR A 139 0.88 -14.34 -0.74
C TYR A 139 -0.42 -13.66 -1.16
N LEU A 140 -1.26 -13.43 -0.15
CA LEU A 140 -2.43 -12.57 -0.16
C LEU A 140 -2.21 -11.46 0.86
N ALA A 141 -2.46 -10.22 0.51
CA ALA A 141 -2.54 -9.12 1.45
C ALA A 141 -3.98 -8.61 1.57
N VAL A 142 -4.37 -8.26 2.79
CA VAL A 142 -5.70 -7.74 3.13
C VAL A 142 -5.53 -6.48 3.95
N LYS A 143 -6.26 -5.42 3.62
CA LYS A 143 -6.21 -4.14 4.30
C LYS A 143 -7.60 -3.63 4.63
N ILE A 144 -7.74 -3.05 5.81
CA ILE A 144 -8.92 -2.27 6.21
C ILE A 144 -8.49 -1.11 7.11
N HIS A 145 -9.18 0.02 7.02
CA HIS A 145 -9.10 1.06 8.04
C HIS A 145 -10.23 0.88 9.05
N VAL A 146 -9.89 1.12 10.30
CA VAL A 146 -10.84 1.04 11.41
C VAL A 146 -10.72 2.27 12.31
N LYS A 147 -11.77 2.54 13.10
CA LYS A 147 -11.75 3.45 14.25
C LYS A 147 -11.69 2.62 15.52
N GLY A 148 -10.83 3.02 16.45
CA GLY A 148 -10.62 2.29 17.71
C GLY A 148 -9.46 2.90 18.48
N ASP A 149 -8.96 2.16 19.45
CA ASP A 149 -7.84 2.58 20.29
C ASP A 149 -6.54 1.88 19.85
N PHE A 150 -5.52 2.68 19.60
CA PHE A 150 -4.13 2.25 19.33
C PHE A 150 -3.19 3.45 19.57
N PRO A 151 -1.96 3.26 20.09
CA PRO A 151 -1.05 4.38 20.31
C PRO A 151 -0.70 5.15 19.04
N ASP A 152 -0.61 6.48 19.14
CA ASP A 152 -0.33 7.35 17.98
C ASP A 152 1.07 7.17 17.42
N ASN A 153 2.05 6.91 18.31
CA ASN A 153 3.48 6.89 17.98
C ASN A 153 4.04 5.47 17.75
N MET A 154 3.18 4.48 17.56
CA MET A 154 3.57 3.07 17.50
C MET A 154 3.17 2.39 16.20
N ILE A 155 4.02 1.48 15.73
CA ILE A 155 3.67 0.46 14.76
C ILE A 155 3.65 -0.90 15.44
N GLY A 156 2.55 -1.64 15.31
CA GLY A 156 2.41 -3.04 15.74
C GLY A 156 2.71 -3.99 14.60
N LEU A 157 3.53 -5.01 14.87
CA LEU A 157 3.80 -6.13 13.97
C LEU A 157 3.40 -7.42 14.67
N HIS A 158 2.19 -7.86 14.45
CA HIS A 158 1.60 -9.00 15.15
C HIS A 158 1.60 -10.24 14.29
N ASN A 159 2.34 -11.27 14.72
CA ASN A 159 2.45 -12.52 13.98
C ASN A 159 1.26 -13.44 14.24
N PHE A 160 0.82 -14.13 13.18
CA PHE A 160 -0.13 -15.23 13.25
C PHE A 160 0.34 -16.38 12.35
N LYS A 161 -0.28 -17.53 12.43
CA LYS A 161 0.15 -18.70 11.65
C LYS A 161 0.09 -18.43 10.14
N GLY A 162 1.26 -18.37 9.52
CA GLY A 162 1.42 -18.17 8.07
C GLY A 162 1.38 -16.71 7.61
N GLY A 163 1.55 -15.74 8.54
CA GLY A 163 1.63 -14.33 8.19
C GLY A 163 1.78 -13.40 9.38
N TYR A 164 1.67 -12.11 9.11
CA TYR A 164 1.65 -11.06 10.14
C TYR A 164 0.70 -9.93 9.74
N CYS A 165 0.29 -9.15 10.72
CA CYS A 165 -0.49 -7.93 10.56
C CYS A 165 0.31 -6.73 11.03
N GLY A 166 0.45 -5.73 10.17
CA GLY A 166 0.90 -4.39 10.53
C GLY A 166 -0.28 -3.56 11.02
N VAL A 167 -0.07 -2.85 12.12
CA VAL A 167 -1.06 -1.95 12.74
C VAL A 167 -0.41 -0.61 12.99
N SER A 168 -0.98 0.47 12.48
CA SER A 168 -0.52 1.83 12.76
C SER A 168 -1.65 2.84 12.57
N LYS A 169 -1.58 3.96 13.29
CA LYS A 169 -2.46 5.08 12.98
C LYS A 169 -1.99 5.82 11.73
N VAL A 170 -2.96 6.32 11.00
CA VAL A 170 -2.81 7.25 9.88
C VAL A 170 -3.59 8.53 10.18
N GLU A 171 -3.70 9.42 9.22
CA GLU A 171 -4.48 10.67 9.38
C GLU A 171 -5.91 10.41 9.87
N ASN A 172 -6.56 11.44 10.41
CA ASN A 172 -7.94 11.42 10.92
C ASN A 172 -8.18 10.36 12.01
N ASN A 173 -7.12 10.01 12.79
CA ASN A 173 -7.18 8.97 13.82
C ASN A 173 -7.75 7.62 13.33
N SER A 174 -7.52 7.30 12.07
CA SER A 174 -7.83 5.99 11.54
C SER A 174 -6.67 5.03 11.79
N ILE A 175 -6.99 3.78 12.10
CA ILE A 175 -6.01 2.70 12.26
C ILE A 175 -5.97 1.91 10.96
N ASN A 176 -4.81 1.78 10.37
CA ASN A 176 -4.58 0.88 9.24
C ASN A 176 -4.27 -0.53 9.78
N LEU A 177 -5.08 -1.49 9.42
CA LEU A 177 -4.85 -2.92 9.64
C LEU A 177 -4.53 -3.54 8.29
N CYS A 178 -3.26 -3.92 8.09
CA CYS A 178 -2.83 -4.53 6.85
C CYS A 178 -2.06 -5.82 7.15
N TYR A 179 -2.60 -6.96 6.74
CA TYR A 179 -1.92 -8.22 6.93
C TYR A 179 -1.58 -8.92 5.62
N ILE A 180 -0.48 -9.68 5.67
CA ILE A 180 -0.05 -10.57 4.61
C ILE A 180 -0.08 -12.02 5.11
N THR A 181 -0.55 -12.92 4.27
CA THR A 181 -0.64 -14.34 4.60
C THR A 181 -0.36 -15.21 3.39
N ASN A 182 0.02 -16.47 3.62
CA ASN A 182 0.17 -17.44 2.57
C ASN A 182 -1.19 -17.74 1.91
N TYR A 183 -1.27 -17.59 0.60
CA TYR A 183 -2.50 -17.76 -0.17
C TYR A 183 -3.10 -19.18 -0.06
N LYS A 184 -2.24 -20.22 -0.04
CA LYS A 184 -2.71 -21.61 0.12
C LYS A 184 -3.36 -21.83 1.49
N SER A 185 -2.81 -21.21 2.54
CA SER A 185 -3.40 -21.26 3.89
C SER A 185 -4.75 -20.54 3.95
N PHE A 186 -4.84 -19.36 3.36
CA PHE A 186 -6.09 -18.58 3.27
C PHE A 186 -7.19 -19.35 2.52
N LYS A 187 -6.86 -19.97 1.40
CA LYS A 187 -7.83 -20.64 0.51
C LYS A 187 -8.65 -21.72 1.23
N LYS A 188 -8.13 -22.33 2.30
CA LYS A 188 -8.82 -23.32 3.13
C LYS A 188 -10.05 -22.78 3.85
N PHE A 189 -10.10 -21.46 4.07
CA PHE A 189 -11.15 -20.79 4.86
C PHE A 189 -12.23 -20.12 4.01
N LYS A 190 -12.11 -20.15 2.68
CA LYS A 190 -13.05 -19.63 1.67
C LYS A 190 -13.26 -18.11 1.68
N ASN A 191 -13.29 -17.44 2.83
CA ASN A 191 -13.50 -15.99 2.94
C ASN A 191 -12.66 -15.36 4.04
N ILE A 192 -12.54 -14.04 4.00
CA ILE A 192 -11.72 -13.22 4.90
C ILE A 192 -12.18 -13.35 6.34
N SER A 193 -13.49 -13.25 6.61
CA SER A 193 -14.04 -13.31 7.96
C SER A 193 -13.72 -14.63 8.65
N ASN A 194 -13.89 -15.76 7.97
CA ASN A 194 -13.55 -17.06 8.53
C ASN A 194 -12.04 -17.19 8.79
N PHE A 195 -11.21 -16.70 7.88
CA PHE A 195 -9.75 -16.70 8.07
C PHE A 195 -9.35 -15.84 9.27
N GLN A 196 -9.89 -14.64 9.39
CA GLN A 196 -9.64 -13.77 10.53
C GLN A 196 -10.00 -14.46 11.85
N LYS A 197 -11.24 -14.96 11.98
CA LYS A 197 -11.72 -15.64 13.20
C LYS A 197 -10.91 -16.89 13.57
N LYS A 198 -10.51 -17.67 12.59
CA LYS A 198 -9.84 -18.99 12.84
C LYS A 198 -8.32 -18.90 12.92
N VAL A 199 -7.70 -17.87 12.32
CA VAL A 199 -6.23 -17.78 12.22
C VAL A 199 -5.71 -16.47 12.80
N VAL A 200 -6.19 -15.32 12.34
CA VAL A 200 -5.66 -14.02 12.77
C VAL A 200 -5.96 -13.77 14.25
N TYR A 201 -7.17 -14.10 14.71
CA TYR A 201 -7.61 -13.90 16.10
C TYR A 201 -7.00 -14.89 17.11
N GLN A 202 -6.18 -15.84 16.66
CA GLN A 202 -5.36 -16.62 17.58
C GLN A 202 -4.28 -15.76 18.26
N ASN A 203 -3.85 -14.68 17.62
CA ASN A 203 -3.10 -13.64 18.30
C ASN A 203 -4.06 -12.76 19.10
N LYS A 204 -3.93 -12.77 20.43
CA LYS A 204 -4.84 -12.04 21.34
C LYS A 204 -4.87 -10.53 21.11
N HIS A 205 -3.73 -9.93 20.68
CA HIS A 205 -3.65 -8.49 20.40
C HIS A 205 -4.44 -8.14 19.14
N LEU A 206 -4.29 -8.93 18.06
CA LEU A 206 -5.09 -8.73 16.85
C LEU A 206 -6.57 -8.97 17.11
N LYS A 207 -6.91 -10.02 17.86
CA LYS A 207 -8.31 -10.28 18.24
C LYS A 207 -8.92 -9.04 18.90
N LYS A 208 -8.24 -8.51 19.94
CA LYS A 208 -8.70 -7.31 20.65
C LYS A 208 -8.92 -6.13 19.71
N ILE A 209 -7.89 -5.79 18.90
CA ILE A 209 -7.96 -4.65 17.96
C ILE A 209 -9.13 -4.81 16.98
N PHE A 210 -9.31 -6.00 16.38
CA PHE A 210 -10.39 -6.21 15.41
C PHE A 210 -11.77 -6.21 16.03
N GLU A 211 -11.94 -6.74 17.26
CA GLU A 211 -13.25 -6.81 17.95
C GLU A 211 -13.68 -5.47 18.57
N GLU A 212 -12.71 -4.66 19.01
CA GLU A 212 -12.98 -3.35 19.66
C GLU A 212 -12.99 -2.19 18.66
N SER A 213 -12.81 -2.45 17.36
CA SER A 213 -12.74 -1.42 16.33
C SER A 213 -13.93 -1.46 15.37
N THR A 214 -14.29 -0.29 14.82
CA THR A 214 -15.34 -0.15 13.81
C THR A 214 -14.73 0.09 12.43
N PRO A 215 -15.08 -0.70 11.40
CA PRO A 215 -14.61 -0.50 10.04
C PRO A 215 -14.98 0.88 9.47
N VAL A 216 -14.04 1.53 8.77
CA VAL A 216 -14.25 2.80 8.06
C VAL A 216 -14.91 2.58 6.70
N PHE A 217 -14.69 1.41 6.08
CA PHE A 217 -15.33 1.03 4.83
C PHE A 217 -15.83 -0.43 4.87
N GLU A 218 -16.91 -0.70 4.14
CA GLU A 218 -17.65 -1.97 4.24
C GLU A 218 -16.84 -3.23 3.99
N LYS A 219 -15.94 -3.19 3.01
CA LYS A 219 -15.22 -4.37 2.55
C LYS A 219 -13.72 -4.13 2.57
N PRO A 220 -12.94 -5.05 3.17
CA PRO A 220 -11.50 -4.94 3.12
C PRO A 220 -10.97 -5.01 1.68
N LEU A 221 -9.91 -4.26 1.43
CA LEU A 221 -9.17 -4.33 0.18
C LEU A 221 -8.27 -5.55 0.17
N THR A 222 -8.13 -6.19 -0.98
CA THR A 222 -7.28 -7.36 -1.13
C THR A 222 -6.40 -7.28 -2.35
N ILE A 223 -5.21 -7.87 -2.24
CA ILE A 223 -4.34 -8.11 -3.38
C ILE A 223 -3.64 -9.46 -3.21
N SER A 224 -3.59 -10.25 -4.27
CA SER A 224 -3.02 -11.60 -4.22
C SER A 224 -2.10 -11.87 -5.39
N GLN A 225 -1.17 -12.79 -5.22
CA GLN A 225 -0.33 -13.34 -6.27
C GLN A 225 0.43 -12.26 -7.09
N ILE A 226 0.92 -11.22 -6.43
CA ILE A 226 1.81 -10.24 -7.03
C ILE A 226 3.23 -10.80 -6.97
N SER A 227 3.93 -10.83 -8.10
CA SER A 227 5.36 -11.14 -8.10
C SER A 227 6.14 -10.06 -7.37
N PHE A 228 7.12 -10.46 -6.55
CA PHE A 228 8.12 -9.59 -5.95
C PHE A 228 9.42 -9.52 -6.78
N GLU A 229 9.51 -10.35 -7.82
CA GLU A 229 10.63 -10.33 -8.77
C GLU A 229 10.46 -9.20 -9.79
N THR A 230 11.56 -8.71 -10.30
CA THR A 230 11.65 -7.65 -11.33
C THR A 230 12.34 -8.17 -12.58
#